data_bdf7fffd2f8ecd34fb9b71e58c2b7757
#
_entry.id   bdf7fffd2f8ecd34fb9b71e58c2b7757
#
_cell.length_a   1.000
_cell.length_b   1.000
_cell.length_c   1.000
_cell.angle_alpha   90.00
_cell.angle_beta   90.00
_cell.angle_gamma   90.00
#
_symmetry.space_group_name_H-M   'P 1'
#
loop_
_entity.id
_entity.type
_entity.pdbx_description
1 polymer ?
#
loop_
_entity_poly.entity_id
_entity_poly.type
_entity_poly.pdbx_seq_one_letter_code
_entity_poly.pdbx_strand_id
1 'polypeptide(L)'
;MSKMTKKTCVFFSVIFFASHFVISEPSRIGYVKGMTAVPFVYMMPETDKFEFIEFSGVSALVEGMKNGEIDAANLPVNAAVSLYEKTSGAVVCIAVTQNINYSVISPAESNVSSLSDLVGKKLLYSGNGFTSGFISWILGRNDIPSGQGENGIQLERTESETAAVTHLSNGTADAAILSEPAASASLSVNKKFRRSVDLQDAYTSINGSRKSVPVTVLVARTQFAEKSYDSLLLIVQYLENSVSRIQRSPVKAAALIKKYSLGIQPSVSGNAVAHGNFVCRSAKQSQPEITAYIEIYNSGRTEKLLPVPGKRFFFQ
;
A
#
# COMPACT_ATOMS: atom_id res chain seq x y z
N MET A 1 -4.27 -50.12 80.08
CA MET A 1 -3.55 -48.94 79.54
C MET A 1 -3.51 -49.06 78.00
N SER A 2 -4.46 -48.42 77.29
CA SER A 2 -4.56 -48.49 75.86
C SER A 2 -4.06 -47.15 75.26
N LYS A 3 -3.03 -47.19 74.42
CA LYS A 3 -2.52 -46.05 73.68
C LYS A 3 -3.36 -45.76 72.46
N MET A 4 -4.09 -44.65 72.47
CA MET A 4 -4.77 -44.12 71.29
C MET A 4 -3.74 -43.39 70.43
N THR A 5 -3.52 -43.90 69.23
CA THR A 5 -2.72 -43.24 68.15
C THR A 5 -3.63 -42.29 67.36
N LYS A 6 -3.36 -40.98 67.45
CA LYS A 6 -3.99 -39.95 66.64
C LYS A 6 -3.46 -40.04 65.22
N LYS A 7 -4.32 -40.34 64.23
CA LYS A 7 -4.02 -40.19 62.81
C LYS A 7 -4.32 -38.76 62.39
N THR A 8 -3.26 -38.02 62.03
CA THR A 8 -3.34 -36.67 61.44
C THR A 8 -3.65 -36.85 59.95
N CYS A 9 -4.83 -36.49 59.49
CA CYS A 9 -5.15 -36.37 58.05
C CYS A 9 -4.63 -35.02 57.54
N VAL A 10 -3.60 -35.06 56.70
CA VAL A 10 -3.14 -33.89 55.92
C VAL A 10 -4.03 -33.78 54.69
N PHE A 11 -4.86 -32.75 54.65
CA PHE A 11 -5.63 -32.36 53.45
C PHE A 11 -4.68 -31.61 52.48
N PHE A 12 -4.31 -32.23 51.37
CA PHE A 12 -3.63 -31.56 50.28
C PHE A 12 -4.71 -30.84 49.44
N SER A 13 -4.81 -29.52 49.63
CA SER A 13 -5.61 -28.67 48.73
C SER A 13 -4.85 -28.51 47.45
N VAL A 14 -5.27 -29.20 46.38
CA VAL A 14 -4.81 -28.97 45.02
C VAL A 14 -5.48 -27.68 44.53
N ILE A 15 -4.74 -26.60 44.56
CA ILE A 15 -5.18 -25.34 43.91
C ILE A 15 -5.03 -25.54 42.41
N PHE A 16 -6.18 -25.78 41.76
CA PHE A 16 -6.26 -25.73 40.29
C PHE A 16 -6.08 -24.26 39.86
N PHE A 17 -4.88 -23.88 39.40
CA PHE A 17 -4.70 -22.67 38.60
C PHE A 17 -5.42 -22.91 37.26
N ALA A 18 -6.68 -22.50 37.17
CA ALA A 18 -7.35 -22.33 35.90
C ALA A 18 -6.63 -21.14 35.19
N SER A 19 -5.69 -21.46 34.31
CA SER A 19 -5.18 -20.49 33.36
C SER A 19 -6.37 -20.07 32.49
N HIS A 20 -6.91 -18.92 32.80
CA HIS A 20 -7.86 -18.25 31.93
C HIS A 20 -7.10 -17.93 30.64
N PHE A 21 -7.28 -18.75 29.61
CA PHE A 21 -6.99 -18.32 28.26
C PHE A 21 -7.94 -17.15 27.98
N VAL A 22 -7.47 -15.94 28.18
CA VAL A 22 -8.14 -14.75 27.66
C VAL A 22 -8.07 -14.89 26.14
N ILE A 23 -9.13 -15.40 25.54
CA ILE A 23 -9.29 -15.32 24.07
C ILE A 23 -9.42 -13.83 23.80
N SER A 24 -8.34 -13.22 23.31
CA SER A 24 -8.36 -11.83 22.86
C SER A 24 -9.34 -11.74 21.69
N GLU A 25 -10.21 -10.74 21.73
CA GLU A 25 -11.08 -10.48 20.58
C GLU A 25 -10.24 -10.30 19.32
N PRO A 26 -10.72 -10.77 18.15
CA PRO A 26 -10.02 -10.56 16.88
C PRO A 26 -9.74 -9.08 16.63
N SER A 27 -8.53 -8.77 16.17
CA SER A 27 -8.20 -7.40 15.78
C SER A 27 -8.97 -6.99 14.53
N ARG A 28 -9.64 -5.84 14.57
CA ARG A 28 -10.47 -5.32 13.48
C ARG A 28 -9.61 -4.58 12.48
N ILE A 29 -9.54 -5.10 11.25
CA ILE A 29 -8.71 -4.54 10.18
C ILE A 29 -9.61 -4.02 9.07
N GLY A 30 -9.59 -2.71 8.87
CA GLY A 30 -10.34 -2.06 7.80
C GLY A 30 -9.62 -2.13 6.46
N TYR A 31 -10.38 -2.34 5.38
CA TYR A 31 -9.83 -2.32 4.03
C TYR A 31 -10.81 -1.74 3.00
N VAL A 32 -10.25 -1.29 1.88
CA VAL A 32 -10.99 -0.94 0.67
C VAL A 32 -10.58 -1.92 -0.42
N LYS A 33 -11.55 -2.42 -1.22
CA LYS A 33 -11.25 -3.28 -2.37
C LYS A 33 -10.25 -2.66 -3.33
N GLY A 34 -9.42 -3.49 -3.94
CA GLY A 34 -8.35 -3.08 -4.86
C GLY A 34 -6.96 -3.46 -4.36
N MET A 35 -5.94 -2.85 -4.93
CA MET A 35 -4.54 -3.18 -4.64
C MET A 35 -4.16 -2.96 -3.16
N THR A 36 -4.79 -2.02 -2.48
CA THR A 36 -4.54 -1.74 -1.05
C THR A 36 -4.97 -2.87 -0.11
N ALA A 37 -5.90 -3.74 -0.54
CA ALA A 37 -6.32 -4.91 0.23
C ALA A 37 -5.42 -6.14 0.02
N VAL A 38 -4.65 -6.18 -1.07
CA VAL A 38 -3.83 -7.34 -1.44
C VAL A 38 -2.85 -7.77 -0.35
N PRO A 39 -2.16 -6.87 0.39
CA PRO A 39 -1.27 -7.26 1.48
C PRO A 39 -1.92 -8.15 2.55
N PHE A 40 -3.23 -8.07 2.72
CA PHE A 40 -3.98 -8.83 3.72
C PHE A 40 -4.48 -10.21 3.24
N VAL A 41 -4.31 -10.53 1.96
CA VAL A 41 -4.98 -11.67 1.32
C VAL A 41 -4.73 -13.02 1.98
N TYR A 42 -3.53 -13.23 2.55
CA TYR A 42 -3.20 -14.44 3.30
C TYR A 42 -3.52 -14.34 4.80
N MET A 43 -3.96 -13.19 5.27
CA MET A 43 -4.44 -12.99 6.65
C MET A 43 -5.95 -13.22 6.76
N MET A 44 -6.70 -12.99 5.67
CA MET A 44 -8.16 -13.10 5.65
C MET A 44 -8.74 -14.48 6.08
N PRO A 45 -8.03 -15.62 5.92
CA PRO A 45 -8.50 -16.90 6.44
C PRO A 45 -8.43 -17.03 7.98
N GLU A 46 -7.64 -16.20 8.66
CA GLU A 46 -7.34 -16.28 10.09
C GLU A 46 -8.42 -15.55 10.93
N THR A 47 -9.66 -16.00 10.82
CA THR A 47 -10.84 -15.31 11.39
C THR A 47 -10.93 -15.37 12.92
N ASP A 48 -10.16 -16.24 13.55
CA ASP A 48 -9.97 -16.29 14.99
C ASP A 48 -9.02 -15.19 15.52
N LYS A 49 -8.23 -14.58 14.63
CA LYS A 49 -7.24 -13.55 14.95
C LYS A 49 -7.62 -12.18 14.42
N PHE A 50 -8.27 -12.15 13.25
CA PHE A 50 -8.55 -10.91 12.51
C PHE A 50 -9.99 -10.88 12.00
N GLU A 51 -10.65 -9.76 12.25
CA GLU A 51 -11.92 -9.40 11.62
C GLU A 51 -11.64 -8.35 10.53
N PHE A 52 -11.90 -8.73 9.27
CA PHE A 52 -11.72 -7.83 8.13
C PHE A 52 -13.02 -7.12 7.79
N ILE A 53 -13.00 -5.77 7.88
CA ILE A 53 -14.18 -4.92 7.66
C ILE A 53 -13.98 -4.11 6.38
N GLU A 54 -14.87 -4.34 5.40
CA GLU A 54 -14.86 -3.64 4.11
C GLU A 54 -15.47 -2.26 4.21
N PHE A 55 -14.78 -1.26 3.64
CA PHE A 55 -15.28 0.10 3.49
C PHE A 55 -15.43 0.47 2.02
N SER A 56 -16.40 1.35 1.72
CA SER A 56 -16.71 1.78 0.35
C SER A 56 -15.62 2.63 -0.32
N GLY A 57 -14.69 3.18 0.46
CA GLY A 57 -13.59 4.00 -0.04
C GLY A 57 -12.71 4.56 1.09
N VAL A 58 -11.62 5.21 0.70
CA VAL A 58 -10.61 5.74 1.65
C VAL A 58 -11.23 6.72 2.66
N SER A 59 -12.18 7.57 2.25
CA SER A 59 -12.83 8.51 3.17
C SER A 59 -13.64 7.80 4.25
N ALA A 60 -14.42 6.78 3.89
CA ALA A 60 -15.15 5.97 4.85
C ALA A 60 -14.20 5.18 5.79
N LEU A 61 -13.11 4.63 5.24
CA LEU A 61 -12.10 3.92 6.02
C LEU A 61 -11.41 4.86 7.05
N VAL A 62 -11.12 6.10 6.66
CA VAL A 62 -10.57 7.14 7.56
C VAL A 62 -11.56 7.47 8.69
N GLU A 63 -12.85 7.60 8.38
CA GLU A 63 -13.87 7.83 9.41
C GLU A 63 -14.02 6.62 10.36
N GLY A 64 -13.98 5.39 9.84
CA GLY A 64 -13.99 4.18 10.67
C GLY A 64 -12.81 4.12 11.64
N MET A 65 -11.61 4.55 11.22
CA MET A 65 -10.45 4.70 12.11
C MET A 65 -10.69 5.75 13.21
N LYS A 66 -11.24 6.90 12.86
CA LYS A 66 -11.53 8.00 13.81
C LYS A 66 -12.57 7.59 14.85
N ASN A 67 -13.61 6.88 14.40
CA ASN A 67 -14.72 6.43 15.26
C ASN A 67 -14.36 5.21 16.13
N GLY A 68 -13.19 4.59 15.89
CA GLY A 68 -12.79 3.39 16.63
C GLY A 68 -13.52 2.11 16.19
N GLU A 69 -14.11 2.12 15.00
CA GLU A 69 -14.76 0.94 14.40
C GLU A 69 -13.75 -0.14 14.03
N ILE A 70 -12.52 0.26 13.72
CA ILE A 70 -11.39 -0.62 13.36
C ILE A 70 -10.13 -0.24 14.14
N ASP A 71 -9.22 -1.18 14.29
CA ASP A 71 -7.99 -1.03 15.06
C ASP A 71 -6.79 -0.69 14.19
N ALA A 72 -6.79 -1.22 12.95
CA ALA A 72 -5.74 -0.96 11.95
C ALA A 72 -6.33 -0.89 10.53
N ALA A 73 -5.63 -0.22 9.62
CA ALA A 73 -6.04 -0.12 8.22
C ALA A 73 -4.86 0.16 7.29
N ASN A 74 -4.99 -0.24 6.03
CA ASN A 74 -4.06 0.14 4.98
C ASN A 74 -4.56 1.41 4.29
N LEU A 75 -3.79 2.50 4.37
CA LEU A 75 -4.14 3.81 3.83
C LEU A 75 -3.09 4.30 2.84
N PRO A 76 -3.48 5.10 1.83
CA PRO A 76 -2.52 5.93 1.10
C PRO A 76 -1.73 6.82 2.07
N VAL A 77 -0.43 7.03 1.80
CA VAL A 77 0.47 7.81 2.68
C VAL A 77 -0.10 9.20 3.01
N ASN A 78 -0.62 9.90 1.99
CA ASN A 78 -1.23 11.23 2.18
C ASN A 78 -2.48 11.20 3.07
N ALA A 79 -3.28 10.14 2.98
CA ALA A 79 -4.46 9.97 3.83
C ALA A 79 -4.05 9.68 5.28
N ALA A 80 -3.05 8.82 5.48
CA ALA A 80 -2.50 8.48 6.79
C ALA A 80 -1.93 9.71 7.50
N VAL A 81 -1.10 10.50 6.81
CA VAL A 81 -0.53 11.74 7.36
C VAL A 81 -1.63 12.77 7.67
N SER A 82 -2.58 12.96 6.73
CA SER A 82 -3.71 13.87 6.97
C SER A 82 -4.58 13.43 8.16
N LEU A 83 -4.78 12.12 8.34
CA LEU A 83 -5.52 11.59 9.50
C LEU A 83 -4.76 11.86 10.80
N TYR A 84 -3.45 11.55 10.84
CA TYR A 84 -2.60 11.82 11.99
C TYR A 84 -2.68 13.29 12.44
N GLU A 85 -2.50 14.23 11.49
CA GLU A 85 -2.53 15.66 11.78
C GLU A 85 -3.91 16.12 12.29
N LYS A 86 -4.98 15.72 11.59
CA LYS A 86 -6.35 16.11 11.95
C LYS A 86 -6.83 15.55 13.28
N THR A 87 -6.22 14.45 13.73
CA THR A 87 -6.58 13.78 14.99
C THR A 87 -5.55 14.01 16.10
N SER A 88 -4.59 14.92 15.87
CA SER A 88 -3.52 15.24 16.82
C SER A 88 -2.78 13.98 17.31
N GLY A 89 -2.54 13.02 16.41
CA GLY A 89 -1.77 11.82 16.72
C GLY A 89 -2.59 10.61 17.18
N ALA A 90 -3.91 10.55 16.88
CA ALA A 90 -4.72 9.38 17.24
C ALA A 90 -4.40 8.11 16.44
N VAL A 91 -3.53 8.20 15.46
CA VAL A 91 -3.03 7.04 14.67
C VAL A 91 -1.51 7.07 14.59
N VAL A 92 -0.90 5.89 14.44
CA VAL A 92 0.55 5.72 14.20
C VAL A 92 0.75 4.88 12.93
N CYS A 93 1.80 5.19 12.20
CA CYS A 93 2.23 4.42 11.03
C CYS A 93 3.07 3.23 11.50
N ILE A 94 2.70 2.04 11.10
CA ILE A 94 3.30 0.78 11.52
C ILE A 94 4.31 0.27 10.49
N ALA A 95 3.90 0.21 9.23
CA ALA A 95 4.72 -0.32 8.14
C ALA A 95 4.34 0.30 6.80
N VAL A 96 5.29 0.38 5.88
CA VAL A 96 5.03 0.55 4.44
C VAL A 96 4.60 -0.79 3.88
N THR A 97 3.51 -0.81 3.13
CA THR A 97 2.89 -2.02 2.57
C THR A 97 2.96 -2.10 1.06
N GLN A 98 3.16 -0.97 0.39
CA GLN A 98 3.29 -0.91 -1.07
C GLN A 98 4.13 0.29 -1.48
N ASN A 99 5.02 0.08 -2.45
CA ASN A 99 5.69 1.16 -3.16
C ASN A 99 4.93 1.51 -4.44
N ILE A 100 5.38 2.57 -5.13
CA ILE A 100 4.81 2.98 -6.42
C ILE A 100 4.80 1.79 -7.40
N ASN A 101 3.69 1.65 -8.13
CA ASN A 101 3.44 0.57 -9.06
C ASN A 101 3.00 1.12 -10.44
N TYR A 102 3.56 2.25 -10.81
CA TYR A 102 3.30 2.90 -12.10
C TYR A 102 4.26 2.41 -13.16
N SER A 103 3.74 2.19 -14.36
CA SER A 103 4.52 1.87 -15.55
C SER A 103 4.16 2.81 -16.70
N VAL A 104 5.14 3.15 -17.52
CA VAL A 104 4.89 3.72 -18.83
C VAL A 104 4.50 2.56 -19.76
N ILE A 105 3.30 2.64 -20.32
CA ILE A 105 2.78 1.72 -21.33
C ILE A 105 2.88 2.40 -22.68
N SER A 106 3.44 1.71 -23.68
CA SER A 106 3.57 2.22 -25.06
C SER A 106 3.31 1.10 -26.06
N PRO A 107 3.13 1.41 -27.37
CA PRO A 107 3.14 0.40 -28.43
C PRO A 107 4.41 -0.46 -28.38
N ALA A 108 4.27 -1.76 -28.64
CA ALA A 108 5.37 -2.72 -28.59
C ALA A 108 6.49 -2.41 -29.60
N GLU A 109 6.11 -1.86 -30.75
CA GLU A 109 7.02 -1.42 -31.81
C GLU A 109 7.70 -0.06 -31.52
N SER A 110 7.28 0.67 -30.51
CA SER A 110 7.90 1.96 -30.15
C SER A 110 9.30 1.75 -29.58
N ASN A 111 10.17 2.74 -29.78
CA ASN A 111 11.55 2.74 -29.24
C ASN A 111 11.62 3.20 -27.77
N VAL A 112 10.49 3.40 -27.10
CA VAL A 112 10.47 3.87 -25.70
C VAL A 112 11.01 2.77 -24.77
N SER A 113 12.13 3.00 -24.14
CA SER A 113 12.77 2.11 -23.16
C SER A 113 13.26 2.87 -21.91
N SER A 114 13.26 4.20 -21.98
CA SER A 114 13.63 5.10 -20.90
C SER A 114 12.71 6.32 -20.89
N LEU A 115 12.78 7.13 -19.83
CA LEU A 115 12.04 8.39 -19.77
C LEU A 115 12.54 9.39 -20.83
N SER A 116 13.83 9.36 -21.18
CA SER A 116 14.42 10.24 -22.20
C SER A 116 13.87 9.97 -23.61
N ASP A 117 13.45 8.72 -23.88
CA ASP A 117 12.87 8.37 -25.18
C ASP A 117 11.46 8.97 -25.40
N LEU A 118 10.89 9.58 -24.36
CA LEU A 118 9.61 10.27 -24.41
C LEU A 118 9.70 11.74 -24.83
N VAL A 119 10.92 12.28 -24.98
CA VAL A 119 11.11 13.64 -25.50
C VAL A 119 10.51 13.77 -26.90
N GLY A 120 9.75 14.84 -27.15
CA GLY A 120 8.99 15.04 -28.38
C GLY A 120 7.69 14.23 -28.49
N LYS A 121 7.38 13.37 -27.51
CA LYS A 121 6.21 12.48 -27.51
C LYS A 121 5.10 12.96 -26.57
N LYS A 122 3.90 12.54 -26.87
CA LYS A 122 2.71 12.77 -26.06
C LYS A 122 2.56 11.67 -25.00
N LEU A 123 2.72 12.03 -23.73
CA LEU A 123 2.59 11.15 -22.58
C LEU A 123 1.34 11.48 -21.79
N LEU A 124 0.44 10.51 -21.68
CA LEU A 124 -0.79 10.63 -20.89
C LEU A 124 -0.60 10.16 -19.46
N TYR A 125 -1.32 10.76 -18.54
CA TYR A 125 -1.44 10.30 -17.17
C TYR A 125 -2.81 10.66 -16.60
N SER A 126 -3.23 9.97 -15.54
CA SER A 126 -4.43 10.33 -14.78
C SER A 126 -4.09 10.56 -13.30
N GLY A 127 -5.02 11.18 -12.59
CA GLY A 127 -4.86 11.45 -11.17
C GLY A 127 -4.38 12.87 -10.86
N ASN A 128 -4.45 13.16 -9.59
CA ASN A 128 -4.10 14.48 -9.01
C ASN A 128 -3.10 14.28 -7.86
N GLY A 129 -2.59 15.40 -7.36
CA GLY A 129 -1.76 15.40 -6.16
C GLY A 129 -0.48 14.60 -6.36
N PHE A 130 -0.36 13.42 -5.75
CA PHE A 130 0.87 12.65 -5.81
C PHE A 130 1.29 12.27 -7.22
N THR A 131 0.38 11.79 -8.07
CA THR A 131 0.73 11.32 -9.43
C THR A 131 1.33 12.45 -10.26
N SER A 132 0.68 13.60 -10.32
CA SER A 132 1.21 14.75 -11.08
C SER A 132 2.52 15.28 -10.49
N GLY A 133 2.63 15.39 -9.17
CA GLY A 133 3.85 15.79 -8.48
C GLY A 133 5.01 14.82 -8.74
N PHE A 134 4.74 13.51 -8.69
CA PHE A 134 5.76 12.50 -8.95
C PHE A 134 6.27 12.54 -10.39
N ILE A 135 5.37 12.68 -11.37
CA ILE A 135 5.76 12.79 -12.78
C ILE A 135 6.64 14.02 -12.98
N SER A 136 6.23 15.20 -12.51
CA SER A 136 7.02 16.43 -12.63
C SER A 136 8.37 16.29 -11.91
N TRP A 137 8.39 15.67 -10.73
CA TRP A 137 9.60 15.47 -9.96
C TRP A 137 10.59 14.52 -10.67
N ILE A 138 10.11 13.37 -11.18
CA ILE A 138 11.01 12.38 -11.81
C ILE A 138 11.57 12.87 -13.14
N LEU A 139 10.78 13.62 -13.92
CA LEU A 139 11.25 14.25 -15.15
C LEU A 139 12.31 15.33 -14.84
N GLY A 140 12.04 16.20 -13.87
CA GLY A 140 12.99 17.24 -13.47
C GLY A 140 14.31 16.67 -12.94
N ARG A 141 14.28 15.52 -12.24
CA ARG A 141 15.48 14.84 -11.75
C ARG A 141 16.33 14.17 -12.84
N ASN A 142 15.73 13.91 -14.00
CA ASN A 142 16.40 13.38 -15.18
C ASN A 142 16.74 14.49 -16.19
N ASP A 143 16.57 15.76 -15.84
CA ASP A 143 16.76 16.91 -16.73
C ASP A 143 15.92 16.80 -18.03
N ILE A 144 14.75 16.17 -17.93
CA ILE A 144 13.83 15.98 -19.05
C ILE A 144 12.79 17.10 -19.02
N PRO A 145 12.79 18.02 -19.99
CA PRO A 145 11.81 19.09 -20.05
C PRO A 145 10.41 18.56 -20.36
N SER A 146 9.41 19.15 -19.71
CA SER A 146 8.01 18.99 -20.08
C SER A 146 7.48 20.26 -20.72
N GLY A 147 6.75 20.16 -21.82
CA GLY A 147 6.21 21.31 -22.54
C GLY A 147 5.76 20.97 -23.94
N GLN A 148 5.26 21.98 -24.67
CA GLN A 148 4.85 21.82 -26.07
C GLN A 148 6.07 21.85 -26.99
N GLY A 149 6.07 21.02 -28.03
CA GLY A 149 7.11 20.97 -29.05
C GLY A 149 8.07 19.77 -28.94
N GLU A 150 9.05 19.74 -29.84
CA GLU A 150 9.92 18.57 -30.03
C GLU A 150 10.99 18.41 -28.92
N ASN A 151 11.24 19.46 -28.16
CA ASN A 151 12.31 19.46 -27.15
C ASN A 151 11.84 19.05 -25.75
N GLY A 152 10.57 18.67 -25.57
CA GLY A 152 10.04 18.28 -24.29
C GLY A 152 8.96 17.19 -24.38
N ILE A 153 8.61 16.59 -23.24
CA ILE A 153 7.49 15.65 -23.18
C ILE A 153 6.18 16.45 -23.15
N GLN A 154 5.27 16.15 -24.05
CA GLN A 154 3.91 16.72 -24.06
C GLN A 154 3.06 15.98 -23.03
N LEU A 155 3.08 16.48 -21.78
CA LEU A 155 2.27 15.88 -20.69
C LEU A 155 0.82 16.31 -20.84
N GLU A 156 -0.08 15.32 -20.92
CA GLU A 156 -1.53 15.56 -20.94
C GLU A 156 -2.22 14.72 -19.88
N ARG A 157 -3.04 15.37 -19.05
CA ARG A 157 -3.83 14.69 -18.05
C ARG A 157 -5.18 14.27 -18.59
N THR A 158 -5.52 13.00 -18.38
CA THR A 158 -6.83 12.44 -18.69
C THR A 158 -7.71 12.33 -17.44
N GLU A 159 -9.00 12.19 -17.61
CA GLU A 159 -9.96 12.02 -16.51
C GLU A 159 -9.81 10.67 -15.79
N SER A 160 -9.30 9.65 -16.49
CA SER A 160 -9.07 8.30 -15.94
C SER A 160 -7.96 7.55 -16.67
N GLU A 161 -7.43 6.49 -16.05
CA GLU A 161 -6.50 5.58 -16.71
C GLU A 161 -7.17 4.85 -17.89
N THR A 162 -8.47 4.58 -17.81
CA THR A 162 -9.23 4.00 -18.93
C THR A 162 -9.26 4.94 -20.14
N ALA A 163 -9.46 6.24 -19.93
CA ALA A 163 -9.38 7.23 -21.00
C ALA A 163 -7.97 7.28 -21.61
N ALA A 164 -6.91 7.25 -20.78
CA ALA A 164 -5.54 7.19 -21.27
C ALA A 164 -5.29 5.96 -22.15
N VAL A 165 -5.77 4.78 -21.76
CA VAL A 165 -5.69 3.54 -22.56
C VAL A 165 -6.46 3.68 -23.87
N THR A 166 -7.61 4.32 -23.88
CA THR A 166 -8.40 4.57 -25.09
C THR A 166 -7.65 5.45 -26.08
N HIS A 167 -7.09 6.56 -25.59
CA HIS A 167 -6.27 7.46 -26.43
C HIS A 167 -5.05 6.74 -27.00
N LEU A 168 -4.34 5.96 -26.17
CA LEU A 168 -3.20 5.17 -26.61
C LEU A 168 -3.61 4.14 -27.68
N SER A 169 -4.76 3.47 -27.51
CA SER A 169 -5.28 2.49 -28.45
C SER A 169 -5.68 3.10 -29.81
N ASN A 170 -6.13 4.35 -29.79
CA ASN A 170 -6.51 5.10 -31.00
C ASN A 170 -5.31 5.77 -31.68
N GLY A 171 -4.10 5.65 -31.13
CA GLY A 171 -2.89 6.28 -31.69
C GLY A 171 -2.86 7.81 -31.52
N THR A 172 -3.67 8.39 -30.63
CA THR A 172 -3.69 9.83 -30.34
C THR A 172 -2.72 10.24 -29.22
N ALA A 173 -1.97 9.28 -28.72
CA ALA A 173 -0.87 9.45 -27.77
C ALA A 173 0.21 8.37 -28.00
N ASP A 174 1.46 8.67 -27.62
CA ASP A 174 2.59 7.78 -27.79
C ASP A 174 2.79 6.84 -26.61
N ALA A 175 2.42 7.29 -25.41
CA ALA A 175 2.56 6.51 -24.19
C ALA A 175 1.54 6.96 -23.12
N ALA A 176 1.33 6.10 -22.12
CA ALA A 176 0.52 6.41 -20.96
C ALA A 176 1.17 5.88 -19.68
N ILE A 177 1.11 6.66 -18.60
CA ILE A 177 1.46 6.20 -17.25
C ILE A 177 0.21 5.58 -16.64
N LEU A 178 0.32 4.29 -16.30
CA LEU A 178 -0.76 3.52 -15.69
C LEU A 178 -0.27 2.86 -14.39
N SER A 179 -1.14 2.83 -13.40
CA SER A 179 -0.93 2.04 -12.17
C SER A 179 -1.41 0.60 -12.33
N GLU A 180 -1.07 -0.28 -11.38
CA GLU A 180 -1.75 -1.56 -11.29
C GLU A 180 -3.12 -1.40 -10.58
N PRO A 181 -4.17 -2.07 -11.05
CA PRO A 181 -4.21 -3.12 -12.06
C PRO A 181 -4.46 -2.63 -13.52
N ALA A 182 -4.57 -1.32 -13.78
CA ALA A 182 -4.91 -0.79 -15.09
C ALA A 182 -3.84 -1.12 -16.16
N ALA A 183 -2.55 -1.08 -15.77
CA ALA A 183 -1.46 -1.48 -16.65
C ALA A 183 -1.60 -2.94 -17.09
N SER A 184 -1.83 -3.87 -16.17
CA SER A 184 -2.07 -5.29 -16.48
C SER A 184 -3.33 -5.49 -17.33
N ALA A 185 -4.39 -4.74 -17.06
CA ALA A 185 -5.64 -4.80 -17.83
C ALA A 185 -5.40 -4.35 -19.28
N SER A 186 -4.71 -3.24 -19.50
CA SER A 186 -4.42 -2.73 -20.86
C SER A 186 -3.62 -3.73 -21.68
N LEU A 187 -2.61 -4.37 -21.09
CA LEU A 187 -1.79 -5.40 -21.74
C LEU A 187 -2.54 -6.73 -21.98
N SER A 188 -3.54 -7.01 -21.19
CA SER A 188 -4.38 -8.19 -21.36
C SER A 188 -5.26 -8.08 -22.60
N VAL A 189 -5.84 -6.90 -22.84
CA VAL A 189 -6.77 -6.65 -23.94
C VAL A 189 -6.07 -6.22 -25.23
N ASN A 190 -4.90 -5.60 -25.15
CA ASN A 190 -4.15 -5.15 -26.32
C ASN A 190 -2.70 -5.69 -26.30
N LYS A 191 -2.46 -6.72 -27.12
CA LYS A 191 -1.14 -7.38 -27.24
C LYS A 191 -0.10 -6.55 -28.00
N LYS A 192 -0.50 -5.43 -28.58
CA LYS A 192 0.41 -4.47 -29.21
C LYS A 192 1.02 -3.49 -28.22
N PHE A 193 0.67 -3.57 -26.93
CA PHE A 193 1.24 -2.74 -25.89
C PHE A 193 2.27 -3.51 -25.08
N ARG A 194 3.21 -2.77 -24.47
CA ARG A 194 4.19 -3.29 -23.50
C ARG A 194 4.41 -2.32 -22.35
N ARG A 195 4.93 -2.83 -21.24
CA ARG A 195 5.55 -1.99 -20.21
C ARG A 195 6.91 -1.56 -20.73
N SER A 196 7.08 -0.27 -20.90
CA SER A 196 8.32 0.31 -21.47
C SER A 196 9.26 0.81 -20.40
N VAL A 197 8.71 1.41 -19.32
CA VAL A 197 9.49 1.90 -18.19
C VAL A 197 8.74 1.57 -16.90
N ASP A 198 9.40 0.96 -15.94
CA ASP A 198 8.93 0.88 -14.55
C ASP A 198 9.36 2.15 -13.82
N LEU A 199 8.40 2.89 -13.22
CA LEU A 199 8.71 4.17 -12.59
C LEU A 199 9.35 4.01 -11.19
N GLN A 200 9.18 2.85 -10.53
CA GLN A 200 9.94 2.54 -9.31
C GLN A 200 11.42 2.31 -9.63
N ASP A 201 11.70 1.59 -10.71
CA ASP A 201 13.08 1.36 -11.17
C ASP A 201 13.73 2.66 -11.63
N ALA A 202 13.00 3.50 -12.37
CA ALA A 202 13.46 4.82 -12.77
C ALA A 202 13.77 5.72 -11.56
N TYR A 203 12.94 5.68 -10.50
CA TYR A 203 13.21 6.40 -9.26
C TYR A 203 14.45 5.85 -8.54
N THR A 204 14.58 4.53 -8.48
CA THR A 204 15.68 3.84 -7.80
C THR A 204 17.03 4.14 -8.47
N SER A 205 17.06 4.24 -9.80
CA SER A 205 18.27 4.54 -10.55
C SER A 205 18.86 5.93 -10.21
N ILE A 206 18.00 6.90 -9.87
CA ILE A 206 18.40 8.25 -9.48
C ILE A 206 18.83 8.31 -8.01
N ASN A 207 18.13 7.59 -7.13
CA ASN A 207 18.25 7.75 -5.69
C ASN A 207 19.02 6.60 -4.99
N GLY A 208 19.48 5.62 -5.74
CA GLY A 208 20.16 4.43 -5.24
C GLY A 208 19.22 3.28 -4.89
N SER A 209 19.71 2.05 -5.00
CA SER A 209 18.95 0.79 -4.98
C SER A 209 18.13 0.50 -3.69
N ARG A 210 18.39 1.21 -2.61
CA ARG A 210 17.67 1.06 -1.34
C ARG A 210 16.54 2.06 -1.15
N LYS A 211 16.35 2.99 -2.09
CA LYS A 211 15.31 4.02 -1.99
C LYS A 211 14.11 3.61 -2.81
N SER A 212 12.93 3.84 -2.26
CA SER A 212 11.67 3.56 -2.92
C SER A 212 10.65 4.65 -2.59
N VAL A 213 9.58 4.69 -3.34
CA VAL A 213 8.47 5.62 -3.11
C VAL A 213 7.30 4.87 -2.49
N PRO A 214 7.09 4.98 -1.17
CA PRO A 214 5.96 4.36 -0.51
C PRO A 214 4.65 5.02 -0.97
N VAL A 215 3.62 4.23 -1.28
CA VAL A 215 2.30 4.76 -1.64
C VAL A 215 1.21 4.34 -0.67
N THR A 216 1.37 3.20 0.02
CA THR A 216 0.45 2.80 1.09
C THR A 216 1.21 2.38 2.35
N VAL A 217 0.56 2.63 3.48
CA VAL A 217 1.06 2.30 4.81
C VAL A 217 -0.02 1.62 5.65
N LEU A 218 0.37 0.64 6.46
CA LEU A 218 -0.44 0.16 7.57
C LEU A 218 -0.39 1.21 8.67
N VAL A 219 -1.53 1.67 9.11
CA VAL A 219 -1.70 2.50 10.30
C VAL A 219 -2.51 1.76 11.35
N ALA A 220 -2.26 2.05 12.62
CA ALA A 220 -3.06 1.57 13.73
C ALA A 220 -3.51 2.75 14.58
N ARG A 221 -4.62 2.61 15.31
CA ARG A 221 -4.98 3.57 16.34
C ARG A 221 -3.90 3.60 17.43
N THR A 222 -3.46 4.77 17.84
CA THR A 222 -2.43 4.94 18.86
C THR A 222 -2.81 4.20 20.15
N GLN A 223 -4.07 4.34 20.57
CA GLN A 223 -4.58 3.64 21.76
C GLN A 223 -4.51 2.11 21.63
N PHE A 224 -4.80 1.55 20.44
CA PHE A 224 -4.66 0.11 20.19
C PHE A 224 -3.19 -0.30 20.22
N ALA A 225 -2.31 0.46 19.58
CA ALA A 225 -0.88 0.17 19.57
C ALA A 225 -0.26 0.16 20.97
N GLU A 226 -0.76 1.01 21.87
CA GLU A 226 -0.27 1.10 23.27
C GLU A 226 -0.88 0.04 24.19
N LYS A 227 -2.19 -0.25 24.05
CA LYS A 227 -2.89 -1.14 24.99
C LYS A 227 -2.92 -2.61 24.54
N SER A 228 -2.75 -2.88 23.26
CA SER A 228 -2.83 -4.21 22.65
C SER A 228 -1.59 -4.51 21.81
N TYR A 229 -0.41 -4.25 22.40
CA TYR A 229 0.88 -4.37 21.74
C TYR A 229 1.10 -5.75 21.12
N ASP A 230 0.76 -6.82 21.83
CA ASP A 230 0.90 -8.20 21.32
C ASP A 230 0.01 -8.45 20.11
N SER A 231 -1.24 -7.92 20.10
CA SER A 231 -2.13 -7.99 18.95
C SER A 231 -1.57 -7.21 17.75
N LEU A 232 -0.96 -6.05 18.00
CA LEU A 232 -0.29 -5.29 16.95
C LEU A 232 0.89 -6.06 16.36
N LEU A 233 1.74 -6.67 17.18
CA LEU A 233 2.85 -7.50 16.71
C LEU A 233 2.35 -8.69 15.89
N LEU A 234 1.24 -9.30 16.29
CA LEU A 234 0.60 -10.38 15.55
C LEU A 234 0.15 -9.90 14.15
N ILE A 235 -0.48 -8.73 14.05
CA ILE A 235 -0.83 -8.11 12.76
C ILE A 235 0.42 -7.95 11.88
N VAL A 236 1.51 -7.40 12.42
CA VAL A 236 2.76 -7.18 11.66
C VAL A 236 3.34 -8.51 11.18
N GLN A 237 3.44 -9.52 12.05
CA GLN A 237 3.97 -10.83 11.71
C GLN A 237 3.18 -11.51 10.57
N TYR A 238 1.84 -11.46 10.66
CA TYR A 238 0.98 -12.05 9.63
C TYR A 238 1.04 -11.25 8.33
N LEU A 239 1.16 -9.93 8.40
CA LEU A 239 1.34 -9.07 7.24
C LEU A 239 2.68 -9.35 6.52
N GLU A 240 3.78 -9.47 7.26
CA GLU A 240 5.10 -9.85 6.71
C GLU A 240 5.03 -11.20 6.00
N ASN A 241 4.40 -12.20 6.64
CA ASN A 241 4.21 -13.52 6.03
C ASN A 241 3.34 -13.42 4.77
N SER A 242 2.24 -12.67 4.83
CA SER A 242 1.34 -12.47 3.68
C SER A 242 2.08 -11.85 2.50
N VAL A 243 2.79 -10.75 2.71
CA VAL A 243 3.57 -10.06 1.66
C VAL A 243 4.66 -10.98 1.11
N SER A 244 5.38 -11.71 1.95
CA SER A 244 6.38 -12.68 1.51
C SER A 244 5.79 -13.78 0.61
N ARG A 245 4.58 -14.26 0.92
CA ARG A 245 3.86 -15.26 0.10
C ARG A 245 3.37 -14.66 -1.21
N ILE A 246 2.90 -13.41 -1.20
CA ILE A 246 2.50 -12.66 -2.40
C ILE A 246 3.68 -12.56 -3.36
N GLN A 247 4.85 -12.13 -2.88
CA GLN A 247 6.05 -11.96 -3.69
C GLN A 247 6.54 -13.29 -4.27
N ARG A 248 6.49 -14.38 -3.50
CA ARG A 248 6.92 -15.70 -3.96
C ARG A 248 5.97 -16.34 -4.96
N SER A 249 4.68 -16.06 -4.89
CA SER A 249 3.68 -16.67 -5.77
C SER A 249 2.49 -15.74 -6.04
N PRO A 250 2.65 -14.76 -6.96
CA PRO A 250 1.56 -13.85 -7.34
C PRO A 250 0.31 -14.59 -7.85
N VAL A 251 0.49 -15.71 -8.54
CA VAL A 251 -0.61 -16.53 -9.06
C VAL A 251 -1.46 -17.13 -7.93
N LYS A 252 -0.83 -17.62 -6.84
CA LYS A 252 -1.56 -18.13 -5.68
C LYS A 252 -2.28 -17.01 -4.94
N ALA A 253 -1.67 -15.83 -4.84
CA ALA A 253 -2.31 -14.65 -4.29
C ALA A 253 -3.53 -14.24 -5.13
N ALA A 254 -3.45 -14.29 -6.47
CA ALA A 254 -4.55 -14.02 -7.39
C ALA A 254 -5.77 -14.93 -7.14
N ALA A 255 -5.55 -16.20 -6.82
CA ALA A 255 -6.63 -17.12 -6.47
C ALA A 255 -7.38 -16.69 -5.20
N LEU A 256 -6.67 -16.17 -4.20
CA LEU A 256 -7.27 -15.65 -2.97
C LEU A 256 -7.96 -14.29 -3.22
N ILE A 257 -7.38 -13.42 -4.05
CA ILE A 257 -8.02 -12.16 -4.47
C ILE A 257 -9.40 -12.43 -5.08
N LYS A 258 -9.50 -13.45 -5.94
CA LYS A 258 -10.78 -13.91 -6.50
C LYS A 258 -11.70 -14.46 -5.41
N LYS A 259 -11.18 -15.33 -4.52
CA LYS A 259 -11.95 -15.94 -3.43
C LYS A 259 -12.59 -14.88 -2.52
N TYR A 260 -11.85 -13.85 -2.16
CA TYR A 260 -12.32 -12.77 -1.28
C TYR A 260 -12.92 -11.57 -2.04
N SER A 261 -13.10 -11.67 -3.35
CA SER A 261 -13.74 -10.64 -4.18
C SER A 261 -13.12 -9.24 -4.00
N LEU A 262 -11.79 -9.15 -4.00
CA LEU A 262 -11.07 -7.91 -3.73
C LEU A 262 -11.09 -6.88 -4.87
N GLY A 263 -11.99 -7.01 -5.85
CA GLY A 263 -12.23 -5.98 -6.88
C GLY A 263 -11.20 -5.93 -8.01
N ILE A 264 -10.28 -6.90 -8.10
CA ILE A 264 -9.33 -7.04 -9.20
C ILE A 264 -9.81 -8.18 -10.11
N GLN A 265 -9.91 -7.90 -11.42
CA GLN A 265 -10.37 -8.90 -12.37
C GLN A 265 -9.47 -10.15 -12.37
N PRO A 266 -10.03 -11.38 -12.29
CA PRO A 266 -9.23 -12.61 -12.19
C PRO A 266 -8.24 -12.80 -13.35
N SER A 267 -8.59 -12.37 -14.57
CA SER A 267 -7.75 -12.48 -15.77
C SER A 267 -6.45 -11.68 -15.69
N VAL A 268 -6.40 -10.63 -14.87
CA VAL A 268 -5.22 -9.75 -14.75
C VAL A 268 -4.59 -9.76 -13.37
N SER A 269 -5.26 -10.35 -12.37
CA SER A 269 -4.83 -10.28 -10.97
C SER A 269 -3.42 -10.84 -10.71
N GLY A 270 -3.03 -11.92 -11.40
CA GLY A 270 -1.69 -12.49 -11.30
C GLY A 270 -0.59 -11.50 -11.73
N ASN A 271 -0.78 -10.85 -12.87
CA ASN A 271 0.17 -9.85 -13.39
C ASN A 271 0.14 -8.57 -12.54
N ALA A 272 -1.06 -8.10 -12.16
CA ALA A 272 -1.20 -6.92 -11.32
C ALA A 272 -0.50 -7.10 -9.96
N VAL A 273 -0.59 -8.29 -9.37
CA VAL A 273 0.10 -8.62 -8.11
C VAL A 273 1.61 -8.70 -8.31
N ALA A 274 2.08 -9.30 -9.41
CA ALA A 274 3.51 -9.41 -9.71
C ALA A 274 4.19 -8.04 -9.87
N HIS A 275 3.45 -7.03 -10.36
CA HIS A 275 3.95 -5.65 -10.53
C HIS A 275 3.41 -4.67 -9.47
N GLY A 276 2.78 -5.22 -8.41
CA GLY A 276 2.16 -4.41 -7.36
C GLY A 276 3.12 -3.77 -6.37
N ASN A 277 4.41 -4.13 -6.42
CA ASN A 277 5.49 -3.60 -5.56
C ASN A 277 5.14 -3.66 -4.06
N PHE A 278 4.52 -4.79 -3.63
CA PHE A 278 4.16 -5.02 -2.24
C PHE A 278 5.40 -5.26 -1.37
N VAL A 279 5.42 -4.64 -0.22
CA VAL A 279 6.50 -4.73 0.77
C VAL A 279 5.89 -4.77 2.18
N CYS A 280 6.68 -5.22 3.15
CA CYS A 280 6.40 -4.97 4.56
C CYS A 280 7.70 -4.46 5.18
N ARG A 281 7.79 -3.15 5.40
CA ARG A 281 8.96 -2.50 6.01
C ARG A 281 8.50 -1.60 7.14
N SER A 282 9.20 -1.68 8.29
CA SER A 282 8.81 -0.89 9.45
C SER A 282 8.76 0.61 9.13
N ALA A 283 7.80 1.31 9.72
CA ALA A 283 7.66 2.75 9.54
C ALA A 283 8.91 3.51 10.00
N LYS A 284 9.54 3.06 11.08
CA LYS A 284 10.78 3.64 11.61
C LYS A 284 11.90 3.64 10.56
N GLN A 285 12.12 2.52 9.90
CA GLN A 285 13.13 2.40 8.84
C GLN A 285 12.76 3.18 7.57
N SER A 286 11.46 3.32 7.30
CA SER A 286 10.93 3.98 6.10
C SER A 286 10.65 5.47 6.29
N GLN A 287 10.98 6.06 7.43
CA GLN A 287 10.75 7.48 7.70
C GLN A 287 11.34 8.40 6.61
N PRO A 288 12.59 8.22 6.13
CA PRO A 288 13.13 9.09 5.08
C PRO A 288 12.36 9.01 3.77
N GLU A 289 11.87 7.81 3.40
CA GLU A 289 11.13 7.58 2.17
C GLU A 289 9.71 8.15 2.24
N ILE A 290 9.06 8.06 3.41
CA ILE A 290 7.75 8.70 3.65
C ILE A 290 7.90 10.23 3.62
N THR A 291 8.98 10.77 4.16
CA THR A 291 9.29 12.21 4.06
C THR A 291 9.47 12.64 2.60
N ALA A 292 10.25 11.89 1.82
CA ALA A 292 10.43 12.15 0.39
C ALA A 292 9.12 12.07 -0.39
N TYR A 293 8.22 11.10 -0.05
CA TYR A 293 6.88 11.06 -0.62
C TYR A 293 6.12 12.37 -0.39
N ILE A 294 6.19 12.92 0.81
CA ILE A 294 5.45 14.16 1.16
C ILE A 294 6.02 15.35 0.40
N GLU A 295 7.34 15.43 0.25
CA GLU A 295 8.00 16.46 -0.55
C GLU A 295 7.55 16.39 -2.02
N ILE A 296 7.52 15.18 -2.59
CA ILE A 296 7.01 14.93 -3.95
C ILE A 296 5.52 15.28 -4.05
N TYR A 297 4.70 14.87 -3.06
CA TYR A 297 3.29 15.18 -3.03
C TYR A 297 3.03 16.69 -3.00
N ASN A 298 3.85 17.44 -2.30
CA ASN A 298 3.75 18.89 -2.16
C ASN A 298 4.34 19.65 -3.37
N SER A 299 5.21 18.99 -4.16
CA SER A 299 5.81 19.61 -5.33
C SER A 299 4.73 20.00 -6.36
N GLY A 300 4.77 21.24 -6.82
CA GLY A 300 3.76 21.78 -7.74
C GLY A 300 2.40 22.14 -7.09
N ARG A 301 2.29 22.12 -5.76
CA ARG A 301 1.11 22.56 -5.00
C ARG A 301 1.41 23.88 -4.31
N THR A 302 0.46 24.81 -4.37
CA THR A 302 0.55 26.11 -3.68
C THR A 302 -0.32 26.16 -2.42
N GLU A 303 -1.27 25.24 -2.31
CA GLU A 303 -2.22 25.18 -1.22
C GLU A 303 -2.41 23.76 -0.68
N LYS A 304 -2.91 23.63 0.55
CA LYS A 304 -3.20 22.36 1.22
C LYS A 304 -1.99 21.41 1.24
N LEU A 305 -0.82 21.95 1.56
CA LEU A 305 0.39 21.15 1.72
C LEU A 305 0.21 20.17 2.87
N LEU A 306 0.76 18.96 2.69
CA LEU A 306 0.87 17.99 3.78
C LEU A 306 2.10 18.36 4.62
N PRO A 307 1.98 18.45 5.95
CA PRO A 307 3.15 18.60 6.81
C PRO A 307 3.97 17.29 6.81
N VAL A 308 5.27 17.43 6.99
CA VAL A 308 6.12 16.28 7.30
C VAL A 308 5.83 15.84 8.74
N PRO A 309 5.34 14.62 8.96
CA PRO A 309 4.93 14.20 10.29
C PRO A 309 6.14 14.07 11.24
N GLY A 310 5.94 14.42 12.50
CA GLY A 310 6.95 14.26 13.53
C GLY A 310 7.23 12.78 13.87
N LYS A 311 8.29 12.53 14.65
CA LYS A 311 8.75 11.17 15.03
C LYS A 311 7.65 10.29 15.63
N ARG A 312 6.68 10.89 16.33
CA ARG A 312 5.56 10.16 16.96
C ARG A 312 4.60 9.50 15.97
N PHE A 313 4.60 9.94 14.72
CA PHE A 313 3.83 9.28 13.66
C PHE A 313 4.37 7.88 13.35
N PHE A 314 5.66 7.68 13.51
CA PHE A 314 6.32 6.41 13.18
C PHE A 314 6.41 5.54 14.43
N PHE A 315 5.78 4.37 14.38
CA PHE A 315 5.87 3.37 15.43
C PHE A 315 7.33 2.93 15.62
N GLN A 316 7.77 2.84 16.89
CA GLN A 316 9.19 2.68 17.26
C GLN A 316 9.58 1.22 17.51
#